data_4ab16229bb19747118465560a9dc8889
#
_entry.id   4ab16229bb19747118465560a9dc8889
#
_cell.length_a   1.000
_cell.length_b   1.000
_cell.length_c   1.000
_cell.angle_alpha   90.00
_cell.angle_beta   90.00
_cell.angle_gamma   90.00
#
_symmetry.space_group_name_H-M   'P 1'
#
loop_
_entity.id
_entity.type
_entity.pdbx_description
1 polymer ?
#
loop_
_entity_poly.entity_id
_entity_poly.type
_entity_poly.pdbx_seq_one_letter_code
_entity_poly.pdbx_strand_id
1 'polypeptide(L)'
;MKIDLAPHEEFEKEVAGRFGILPNFFRSSQAAPELIQQLWGFANAGYLDNPMPSIFKERLFVWLSRFCPMRYCIVRHIGFLLGGNHGRAAGDSAAVPQSIEEVVRLLRRPSPWQREMEPMYVLLERLTATLEAWPHADSELEDAMFACAAVLFVEPARSERAKDALIHALGARRFEFFSGCLAFIRTAHYWTMLHPEIQTEDDMHVLMRGHEELARLMLDDSEADR
;
A
#
# COMPACT_ATOMS: atom_id res chain seq x y z
N MET A 1 12.80 -27.89 -9.40
CA MET A 1 13.19 -27.35 -8.08
C MET A 1 12.05 -27.68 -7.13
N LYS A 2 12.26 -28.56 -6.13
CA LYS A 2 11.23 -28.77 -5.09
C LYS A 2 11.27 -27.56 -4.17
N ILE A 3 10.15 -26.89 -4.04
CA ILE A 3 9.97 -25.80 -3.07
C ILE A 3 9.71 -26.48 -1.73
N ASP A 4 10.56 -26.22 -0.75
CA ASP A 4 10.37 -26.72 0.62
C ASP A 4 9.32 -25.82 1.29
N LEU A 5 8.10 -26.32 1.44
CA LEU A 5 6.98 -25.57 1.99
C LEU A 5 6.98 -25.71 3.52
N ALA A 6 6.80 -24.58 4.20
CA ALA A 6 6.49 -24.61 5.62
C ALA A 6 5.13 -25.31 5.85
N PRO A 7 4.95 -26.04 6.95
CA PRO A 7 3.64 -26.51 7.35
C PRO A 7 2.66 -25.33 7.43
N HIS A 8 1.41 -25.56 7.06
CA HIS A 8 0.40 -24.50 6.95
C HIS A 8 0.25 -23.67 8.24
N GLU A 9 0.23 -24.34 9.39
CA GLU A 9 0.15 -23.66 10.69
C GLU A 9 1.38 -22.78 11.01
N GLU A 10 2.58 -23.21 10.59
CA GLU A 10 3.81 -22.43 10.79
C GLU A 10 3.82 -21.18 9.90
N PHE A 11 3.37 -21.35 8.66
CA PHE A 11 3.20 -20.25 7.72
C PHE A 11 2.22 -19.19 8.26
N GLU A 12 1.03 -19.61 8.71
CA GLU A 12 0.04 -18.69 9.28
C GLU A 12 0.57 -17.97 10.55
N LYS A 13 1.32 -18.67 11.41
CA LYS A 13 1.97 -18.10 12.60
C LYS A 13 3.02 -17.05 12.22
N GLU A 14 3.82 -17.33 11.19
CA GLU A 14 4.82 -16.38 10.68
C GLU A 14 4.15 -15.10 10.19
N VAL A 15 3.13 -15.22 9.33
CA VAL A 15 2.38 -14.07 8.80
C VAL A 15 1.72 -13.27 9.92
N ALA A 16 1.02 -13.95 10.84
CA ALA A 16 0.37 -13.32 11.99
C ALA A 16 1.39 -12.65 12.93
N GLY A 17 2.56 -13.26 13.10
CA GLY A 17 3.66 -12.69 13.89
C GLY A 17 4.17 -11.37 13.33
N ARG A 18 4.23 -11.24 12.01
CA ARG A 18 4.66 -10.01 11.35
C ARG A 18 3.57 -8.92 11.42
N PHE A 19 2.36 -9.19 10.96
CA PHE A 19 1.28 -8.19 10.90
C PHE A 19 0.59 -7.94 12.25
N GLY A 20 0.75 -8.81 13.25
CA GLY A 20 -0.01 -8.78 14.50
C GLY A 20 -1.40 -9.42 14.40
N ILE A 21 -1.83 -9.72 13.20
CA ILE A 21 -3.04 -10.47 12.83
C ILE A 21 -2.72 -11.34 11.61
N LEU A 22 -3.59 -12.29 11.29
CA LEU A 22 -3.49 -13.06 10.03
C LEU A 22 -4.48 -12.49 9.00
N PRO A 23 -4.01 -11.73 7.98
CA PRO A 23 -4.89 -11.22 6.94
C PRO A 23 -5.50 -12.36 6.11
N ASN A 24 -6.78 -12.26 5.78
CA ASN A 24 -7.48 -13.24 4.95
C ASN A 24 -6.86 -13.39 3.55
N PHE A 25 -6.14 -12.38 3.08
CA PHE A 25 -5.31 -12.45 1.88
C PHE A 25 -4.40 -13.69 1.87
N PHE A 26 -3.73 -13.97 2.98
CA PHE A 26 -2.79 -15.10 3.10
C PHE A 26 -3.48 -16.44 3.39
N ARG A 27 -4.79 -16.45 3.54
CA ARG A 27 -5.63 -17.67 3.62
C ARG A 27 -6.21 -18.08 2.27
N SER A 28 -5.97 -17.30 1.22
CA SER A 28 -6.39 -17.63 -0.15
C SER A 28 -5.55 -18.74 -0.76
N SER A 29 -5.93 -19.24 -1.93
CA SER A 29 -5.16 -20.26 -2.68
C SER A 29 -4.93 -21.60 -1.94
N GLN A 30 -5.94 -22.08 -1.23
CA GLN A 30 -5.86 -23.36 -0.49
C GLN A 30 -5.55 -24.58 -1.41
N ALA A 31 -5.91 -24.48 -2.69
CA ALA A 31 -5.64 -25.53 -3.68
C ALA A 31 -4.16 -25.56 -4.13
N ALA A 32 -3.41 -24.49 -3.93
CA ALA A 32 -2.00 -24.36 -4.31
C ALA A 32 -1.24 -23.53 -3.24
N PRO A 33 -1.04 -24.07 -2.04
CA PRO A 33 -0.46 -23.34 -0.91
C PRO A 33 0.97 -22.84 -1.17
N GLU A 34 1.71 -23.49 -2.09
CA GLU A 34 3.01 -23.03 -2.53
C GLU A 34 2.97 -21.62 -3.16
N LEU A 35 1.91 -21.25 -3.85
CA LEU A 35 1.80 -19.95 -4.49
C LEU A 35 1.68 -18.83 -3.45
N ILE A 36 0.85 -19.01 -2.42
CA ILE A 36 0.69 -18.01 -1.39
C ILE A 36 1.95 -17.85 -0.53
N GLN A 37 2.71 -18.94 -0.31
CA GLN A 37 3.99 -18.86 0.38
C GLN A 37 5.06 -18.14 -0.47
N GLN A 38 5.06 -18.29 -1.80
CA GLN A 38 5.95 -17.52 -2.67
C GLN A 38 5.54 -16.04 -2.73
N LEU A 39 4.24 -15.77 -2.73
CA LEU A 39 3.73 -14.41 -2.64
C LEU A 39 4.10 -13.75 -1.30
N TRP A 40 4.13 -14.51 -0.21
CA TRP A 40 4.67 -14.07 1.08
C TRP A 40 6.16 -13.74 1.01
N GLY A 41 6.96 -14.53 0.31
CA GLY A 41 8.36 -14.20 0.04
C GLY A 41 8.52 -12.86 -0.67
N PHE A 42 7.65 -12.56 -1.65
CA PHE A 42 7.64 -11.28 -2.33
C PHE A 42 7.11 -10.15 -1.42
N ALA A 43 6.10 -10.41 -0.57
CA ALA A 43 5.64 -9.46 0.43
C ALA A 43 6.76 -9.05 1.40
N ASN A 44 7.56 -10.02 1.87
CA ASN A 44 8.72 -9.72 2.72
C ASN A 44 9.73 -8.83 1.97
N ALA A 45 10.20 -9.24 0.80
CA ALA A 45 11.25 -8.52 0.08
C ALA A 45 10.79 -7.16 -0.48
N GLY A 46 9.62 -7.11 -1.10
CA GLY A 46 9.12 -5.91 -1.79
C GLY A 46 8.45 -4.89 -0.87
N TYR A 47 7.94 -5.34 0.29
CA TYR A 47 7.11 -4.50 1.15
C TYR A 47 7.57 -4.48 2.61
N LEU A 48 7.57 -5.62 3.33
CA LEU A 48 7.82 -5.63 4.77
C LEU A 48 9.26 -5.24 5.12
N ASP A 49 10.23 -5.91 4.52
CA ASP A 49 11.67 -5.69 4.74
C ASP A 49 12.27 -4.60 3.83
N ASN A 50 11.45 -4.01 2.98
CA ASN A 50 11.82 -2.87 2.15
C ASN A 50 12.23 -1.68 3.05
N PRO A 51 13.36 -1.00 2.77
CA PRO A 51 13.93 0.02 3.66
C PRO A 51 13.14 1.34 3.72
N MET A 52 12.02 1.46 3.04
CA MET A 52 11.12 2.61 3.21
C MET A 52 10.47 2.59 4.60
N PRO A 53 10.19 3.76 5.23
CA PRO A 53 9.48 3.81 6.51
C PRO A 53 8.12 3.12 6.44
N SER A 54 7.79 2.39 7.48
CA SER A 54 6.57 1.55 7.53
C SER A 54 5.28 2.35 7.30
N ILE A 55 5.15 3.51 7.94
CA ILE A 55 3.99 4.39 7.75
C ILE A 55 3.94 4.93 6.31
N PHE A 56 5.07 5.30 5.71
CA PHE A 56 5.11 5.77 4.32
C PHE A 56 4.65 4.67 3.34
N LYS A 57 5.15 3.43 3.51
CA LYS A 57 4.72 2.26 2.71
C LYS A 57 3.21 2.02 2.83
N GLU A 58 2.71 2.06 4.06
CA GLU A 58 1.30 1.79 4.35
C GLU A 58 0.38 2.88 3.78
N ARG A 59 0.76 4.16 3.94
CA ARG A 59 0.04 5.29 3.35
C ARG A 59 0.04 5.23 1.82
N LEU A 60 1.17 4.85 1.21
CA LEU A 60 1.27 4.64 -0.23
C LEU A 60 0.37 3.50 -0.70
N PHE A 61 0.31 2.40 0.06
CA PHE A 61 -0.57 1.27 -0.24
C PHE A 61 -2.05 1.71 -0.22
N VAL A 62 -2.48 2.38 0.85
CA VAL A 62 -3.84 2.92 0.98
C VAL A 62 -4.16 3.88 -0.17
N TRP A 63 -3.23 4.80 -0.48
CA TRP A 63 -3.38 5.76 -1.57
C TRP A 63 -3.63 5.07 -2.92
N LEU A 64 -2.80 4.09 -3.27
CA LEU A 64 -2.92 3.37 -4.54
C LEU A 64 -4.12 2.42 -4.59
N SER A 65 -4.58 1.95 -3.42
CA SER A 65 -5.76 1.08 -3.35
C SER A 65 -7.09 1.79 -3.68
N ARG A 66 -7.09 3.11 -3.75
CA ARG A 66 -8.24 3.89 -4.26
C ARG A 66 -8.56 3.52 -5.72
N PHE A 67 -7.54 3.13 -6.49
CA PHE A 67 -7.62 2.75 -7.92
C PHE A 67 -7.82 1.25 -8.13
N CYS A 68 -8.17 0.50 -7.09
CA CYS A 68 -8.47 -0.92 -7.17
C CYS A 68 -9.98 -1.15 -6.97
N PRO A 69 -10.67 -1.86 -7.87
CA PRO A 69 -12.10 -2.15 -7.72
C PRO A 69 -12.41 -3.03 -6.50
N MET A 70 -11.43 -3.84 -6.06
CA MET A 70 -11.61 -4.67 -4.87
C MET A 70 -11.24 -3.89 -3.61
N ARG A 71 -12.22 -3.67 -2.74
CA ARG A 71 -12.02 -2.84 -1.53
C ARG A 71 -11.22 -3.51 -0.42
N TYR A 72 -10.96 -4.82 -0.49
CA TYR A 72 -10.21 -5.53 0.53
C TYR A 72 -8.89 -4.86 0.91
N CYS A 73 -8.05 -4.54 -0.10
CA CYS A 73 -6.74 -3.95 0.15
C CYS A 73 -6.82 -2.59 0.87
N ILE A 74 -7.68 -1.68 0.39
CA ILE A 74 -7.80 -0.37 1.04
C ILE A 74 -8.30 -0.49 2.47
N VAL A 75 -9.31 -1.33 2.71
CA VAL A 75 -9.89 -1.56 4.03
C VAL A 75 -8.84 -2.15 4.97
N ARG A 76 -8.14 -3.22 4.57
CA ARG A 76 -7.16 -3.89 5.43
C ARG A 76 -5.96 -2.99 5.75
N HIS A 77 -5.42 -2.29 4.77
CA HIS A 77 -4.25 -1.42 4.97
C HIS A 77 -4.58 -0.15 5.78
N ILE A 78 -5.82 0.34 5.75
CA ILE A 78 -6.28 1.36 6.71
C ILE A 78 -6.24 0.80 8.13
N GLY A 79 -6.66 -0.45 8.35
CA GLY A 79 -6.50 -1.10 9.66
C GLY A 79 -5.05 -1.10 10.13
N PHE A 80 -4.10 -1.45 9.27
CA PHE A 80 -2.68 -1.43 9.61
C PHE A 80 -2.16 -0.03 9.96
N LEU A 81 -2.63 1.03 9.27
CA LEU A 81 -2.31 2.42 9.65
C LEU A 81 -2.83 2.79 11.03
N LEU A 82 -4.04 2.35 11.38
CA LEU A 82 -4.66 2.62 12.67
C LEU A 82 -4.04 1.80 13.82
N GLY A 83 -3.38 0.68 13.50
CA GLY A 83 -2.66 -0.13 14.47
C GLY A 83 -3.55 -0.82 15.51
N GLY A 84 -3.00 -1.08 16.70
CA GLY A 84 -3.73 -1.72 17.80
C GLY A 84 -4.23 -3.12 17.43
N ASN A 85 -5.53 -3.36 17.62
CA ASN A 85 -6.17 -4.64 17.29
C ASN A 85 -6.33 -4.86 15.76
N HIS A 86 -6.00 -3.85 14.94
CA HIS A 86 -6.10 -3.92 13.48
C HIS A 86 -4.78 -4.32 12.81
N GLY A 87 -3.76 -4.66 13.59
CA GLY A 87 -2.46 -5.10 13.07
C GLY A 87 -1.38 -4.02 13.11
N ARG A 88 -0.34 -4.17 12.27
CA ARG A 88 0.86 -3.33 12.29
C ARG A 88 1.19 -2.81 10.91
N ALA A 89 1.46 -1.50 10.81
CA ALA A 89 1.87 -0.86 9.58
C ALA A 89 3.12 -1.53 8.99
N ALA A 90 2.99 -2.10 7.80
CA ALA A 90 4.05 -2.86 7.11
C ALA A 90 4.79 -3.85 8.03
N GLY A 91 4.09 -4.49 8.96
CA GLY A 91 4.64 -5.47 9.90
C GLY A 91 5.59 -4.90 10.95
N ASP A 92 5.65 -3.59 11.14
CA ASP A 92 6.54 -2.90 12.08
C ASP A 92 5.85 -2.67 13.42
N SER A 93 6.36 -3.33 14.47
CA SER A 93 5.84 -3.18 15.84
C SER A 93 6.19 -1.84 16.49
N ALA A 94 7.16 -1.10 15.93
CA ALA A 94 7.56 0.21 16.42
C ALA A 94 6.87 1.36 15.67
N ALA A 95 6.11 1.06 14.61
CA ALA A 95 5.37 2.07 13.87
C ALA A 95 4.33 2.75 14.77
N VAL A 96 4.32 4.08 14.76
CA VAL A 96 3.33 4.87 15.49
C VAL A 96 2.01 4.86 14.71
N PRO A 97 0.91 4.35 15.29
CA PRO A 97 -0.38 4.35 14.64
C PRO A 97 -0.83 5.74 14.23
N GLN A 98 -1.53 5.85 13.11
CA GLN A 98 -2.17 7.09 12.68
C GLN A 98 -3.56 7.25 13.30
N SER A 99 -4.01 8.48 13.44
CA SER A 99 -5.38 8.77 13.83
C SER A 99 -6.34 8.60 12.65
N ILE A 100 -7.62 8.48 12.96
CA ILE A 100 -8.68 8.43 11.92
C ILE A 100 -8.68 9.70 11.07
N GLU A 101 -8.44 10.85 11.67
CA GLU A 101 -8.37 12.14 10.99
C GLU A 101 -7.20 12.20 9.98
N GLU A 102 -6.05 11.60 10.30
CA GLU A 102 -4.91 11.50 9.38
C GLU A 102 -5.24 10.59 8.19
N VAL A 103 -5.90 9.46 8.45
CA VAL A 103 -6.36 8.56 7.38
C VAL A 103 -7.42 9.23 6.50
N VAL A 104 -8.39 9.93 7.09
CA VAL A 104 -9.42 10.68 6.37
C VAL A 104 -8.78 11.77 5.48
N ARG A 105 -7.78 12.51 6.00
CA ARG A 105 -7.04 13.49 5.17
C ARG A 105 -6.36 12.83 3.98
N LEU A 106 -5.72 11.68 4.17
CA LEU A 106 -5.10 10.93 3.08
C LEU A 106 -6.12 10.52 2.01
N LEU A 107 -7.27 9.99 2.43
CA LEU A 107 -8.32 9.53 1.51
C LEU A 107 -9.01 10.67 0.75
N ARG A 108 -9.07 11.87 1.34
CA ARG A 108 -9.66 13.07 0.74
C ARG A 108 -8.73 13.83 -0.21
N ARG A 109 -7.45 13.45 -0.31
CA ARG A 109 -6.55 14.10 -1.27
C ARG A 109 -7.08 13.93 -2.68
N PRO A 110 -7.07 15.01 -3.51
CA PRO A 110 -7.46 14.87 -4.90
C PRO A 110 -6.51 13.94 -5.65
N SER A 111 -7.07 13.06 -6.48
CA SER A 111 -6.26 12.18 -7.33
C SER A 111 -5.55 12.97 -8.44
N PRO A 112 -4.55 12.37 -9.13
CA PRO A 112 -3.87 13.01 -10.26
C PRO A 112 -4.83 13.47 -11.36
N TRP A 113 -5.98 12.81 -11.50
CA TRP A 113 -6.98 13.12 -12.54
C TRP A 113 -8.00 14.18 -12.12
N GLN A 114 -7.95 14.60 -10.84
CA GLN A 114 -8.81 15.65 -10.26
C GLN A 114 -8.07 16.97 -10.03
N ARG A 115 -6.78 17.03 -10.41
CA ARG A 115 -5.92 18.21 -10.22
C ARG A 115 -4.91 18.39 -11.35
N GLU A 116 -4.30 19.57 -11.40
CA GLU A 116 -3.15 19.81 -12.26
C GLU A 116 -1.91 19.10 -11.72
N MET A 117 -1.24 18.33 -12.56
CA MET A 117 -0.04 17.58 -12.19
C MET A 117 1.26 18.40 -12.32
N GLU A 118 1.24 19.49 -13.08
CA GLU A 118 2.44 20.31 -13.31
C GLU A 118 3.12 20.79 -12.01
N PRO A 119 2.42 21.30 -11.00
CA PRO A 119 3.04 21.68 -9.73
C PRO A 119 3.73 20.51 -9.02
N MET A 120 3.18 19.30 -9.13
CA MET A 120 3.74 18.09 -8.51
C MET A 120 5.06 17.67 -9.16
N TYR A 121 5.11 17.68 -10.49
CA TYR A 121 6.35 17.41 -11.23
C TYR A 121 7.42 18.47 -10.91
N VAL A 122 7.07 19.75 -11.02
CA VAL A 122 7.99 20.85 -10.78
C VAL A 122 8.57 20.82 -9.35
N LEU A 123 7.76 20.45 -8.36
CA LEU A 123 8.23 20.34 -6.97
C LEU A 123 9.35 19.28 -6.85
N LEU A 124 9.17 18.12 -7.47
CA LEU A 124 10.17 17.05 -7.42
C LEU A 124 11.39 17.35 -8.30
N GLU A 125 11.19 17.91 -9.49
CA GLU A 125 12.24 18.24 -10.47
C GLU A 125 13.15 19.39 -10.02
N ARG A 126 12.66 20.30 -9.14
CA ARG A 126 13.45 21.42 -8.60
C ARG A 126 14.31 21.08 -7.39
N LEU A 127 14.26 19.86 -6.88
CA LEU A 127 15.14 19.44 -5.81
C LEU A 127 16.60 19.54 -6.30
N THR A 128 17.43 20.23 -5.56
CA THR A 128 18.86 20.42 -5.90
C THR A 128 19.72 19.19 -5.61
N ALA A 129 19.20 18.26 -4.81
CA ALA A 129 19.80 16.96 -4.49
C ALA A 129 18.69 15.95 -4.21
N THR A 130 19.03 14.67 -4.26
CA THR A 130 18.10 13.60 -3.86
C THR A 130 17.71 13.76 -2.39
N LEU A 131 16.49 13.37 -2.06
CA LEU A 131 15.99 13.42 -0.68
C LEU A 131 16.90 12.62 0.24
N GLU A 132 17.32 13.20 1.34
CA GLU A 132 18.10 12.49 2.37
C GLU A 132 17.22 11.55 3.20
N ALA A 133 15.98 11.98 3.48
CA ALA A 133 14.97 11.21 4.21
C ALA A 133 13.70 11.08 3.39
N TRP A 134 12.88 10.10 3.74
CA TRP A 134 11.53 9.96 3.17
C TRP A 134 10.63 11.09 3.69
N PRO A 135 9.68 11.59 2.87
CA PRO A 135 8.79 12.67 3.28
C PRO A 135 7.96 12.32 4.50
N HIS A 136 7.70 13.31 5.33
CA HIS A 136 6.75 13.19 6.43
C HIS A 136 5.31 13.07 5.90
N ALA A 137 4.47 12.42 6.68
CA ALA A 137 3.04 12.34 6.40
C ALA A 137 2.44 13.75 6.22
N ASP A 138 1.55 13.88 5.26
CA ASP A 138 0.83 15.12 4.90
C ASP A 138 1.73 16.29 4.42
N SER A 139 3.01 16.03 4.09
CA SER A 139 3.87 17.02 3.45
C SER A 139 3.56 17.19 1.96
N GLU A 140 3.90 18.33 1.39
CA GLU A 140 3.79 18.58 -0.07
C GLU A 140 4.64 17.59 -0.88
N LEU A 141 5.81 17.19 -0.35
CA LEU A 141 6.66 16.20 -0.99
C LEU A 141 6.02 14.79 -1.00
N GLU A 142 5.38 14.37 0.09
CA GLU A 142 4.62 13.12 0.11
C GLU A 142 3.48 13.17 -0.91
N ASP A 143 2.75 14.28 -0.95
CA ASP A 143 1.63 14.46 -1.87
C ASP A 143 2.09 14.40 -3.34
N ALA A 144 3.17 15.09 -3.68
CA ALA A 144 3.75 15.06 -5.02
C ALA A 144 4.24 13.66 -5.41
N MET A 145 4.95 12.98 -4.50
CA MET A 145 5.41 11.61 -4.74
C MET A 145 4.26 10.63 -4.93
N PHE A 146 3.21 10.74 -4.12
CA PHE A 146 2.03 9.87 -4.22
C PHE A 146 1.23 10.13 -5.49
N ALA A 147 1.13 11.39 -5.92
CA ALA A 147 0.50 11.74 -7.19
C ALA A 147 1.27 11.15 -8.38
N CYS A 148 2.61 11.32 -8.40
CA CYS A 148 3.46 10.71 -9.44
C CYS A 148 3.42 9.17 -9.39
N ALA A 149 3.40 8.58 -8.19
CA ALA A 149 3.27 7.14 -8.01
C ALA A 149 1.95 6.61 -8.57
N ALA A 150 0.84 7.32 -8.38
CA ALA A 150 -0.46 6.91 -8.92
C ALA A 150 -0.47 6.95 -10.45
N VAL A 151 0.10 7.98 -11.08
CA VAL A 151 0.25 8.03 -12.56
C VAL A 151 1.09 6.85 -13.04
N LEU A 152 2.24 6.60 -12.42
CA LEU A 152 3.11 5.47 -12.77
C LEU A 152 2.42 4.11 -12.57
N PHE A 153 1.62 4.00 -11.52
CA PHE A 153 0.93 2.77 -11.15
C PHE A 153 -0.24 2.45 -12.08
N VAL A 154 -1.06 3.44 -12.44
CA VAL A 154 -2.27 3.25 -13.24
C VAL A 154 -1.97 3.28 -14.74
N GLU A 155 -1.10 4.20 -15.20
CA GLU A 155 -0.79 4.43 -16.60
C GLU A 155 0.71 4.30 -16.91
N PRO A 156 1.35 3.14 -16.68
CA PRO A 156 2.81 3.01 -16.80
C PRO A 156 3.35 3.36 -18.20
N ALA A 157 2.56 3.15 -19.25
CA ALA A 157 2.95 3.49 -20.62
C ALA A 157 2.98 5.01 -20.92
N ARG A 158 2.39 5.84 -20.04
CA ARG A 158 2.29 7.31 -20.19
C ARG A 158 2.91 8.07 -19.02
N SER A 159 3.71 7.41 -18.22
CA SER A 159 4.20 7.92 -16.94
C SER A 159 5.67 8.32 -16.95
N GLU A 160 6.29 8.51 -18.12
CA GLU A 160 7.73 8.79 -18.25
C GLU A 160 8.15 9.96 -17.35
N ARG A 161 7.48 11.11 -17.44
CA ARG A 161 7.80 12.27 -16.61
C ARG A 161 7.60 12.00 -15.10
N ALA A 162 6.52 11.31 -14.72
CA ALA A 162 6.29 10.94 -13.32
C ALA A 162 7.42 10.03 -12.79
N LYS A 163 7.86 9.07 -13.60
CA LYS A 163 8.99 8.19 -13.30
C LYS A 163 10.28 8.99 -13.14
N ASP A 164 10.59 9.87 -14.08
CA ASP A 164 11.81 10.68 -14.04
C ASP A 164 11.86 11.63 -12.84
N ALA A 165 10.73 12.27 -12.51
CA ALA A 165 10.60 13.11 -11.33
C ALA A 165 10.83 12.30 -10.03
N LEU A 166 10.27 11.08 -9.94
CA LEU A 166 10.52 10.18 -8.81
C LEU A 166 11.98 9.72 -8.73
N ILE A 167 12.61 9.39 -9.85
CA ILE A 167 14.03 9.02 -9.90
C ILE A 167 14.90 10.21 -9.49
N HIS A 168 14.57 11.43 -9.95
CA HIS A 168 15.27 12.64 -9.56
C HIS A 168 15.20 12.89 -8.06
N ALA A 169 14.01 12.75 -7.47
CA ALA A 169 13.80 12.97 -6.04
C ALA A 169 14.46 11.89 -5.17
N LEU A 170 14.35 10.62 -5.56
CA LEU A 170 14.78 9.48 -4.75
C LEU A 170 16.23 9.03 -5.01
N GLY A 171 16.75 9.29 -6.20
CA GLY A 171 17.94 8.65 -6.73
C GLY A 171 17.67 7.19 -7.13
N ALA A 172 18.52 6.62 -7.99
CA ALA A 172 18.30 5.31 -8.60
C ALA A 172 18.04 4.19 -7.59
N ARG A 173 18.88 4.11 -6.53
CA ARG A 173 18.75 3.01 -5.55
C ARG A 173 17.44 3.04 -4.77
N ARG A 174 17.00 4.21 -4.28
CA ARG A 174 15.73 4.31 -3.54
C ARG A 174 14.53 4.12 -4.46
N PHE A 175 14.65 4.55 -5.72
CA PHE A 175 13.62 4.30 -6.72
C PHE A 175 13.42 2.80 -6.98
N GLU A 176 14.48 1.97 -6.97
CA GLU A 176 14.33 0.52 -7.08
C GLU A 176 13.54 -0.07 -5.91
N PHE A 177 13.80 0.35 -4.67
CA PHE A 177 12.99 -0.06 -3.53
C PHE A 177 11.54 0.42 -3.62
N PHE A 178 11.35 1.67 -4.07
CA PHE A 178 10.03 2.24 -4.29
C PHE A 178 9.26 1.46 -5.37
N SER A 179 9.88 1.17 -6.50
CA SER A 179 9.27 0.40 -7.58
C SER A 179 8.96 -1.05 -7.18
N GLY A 180 9.82 -1.67 -6.37
CA GLY A 180 9.55 -2.98 -5.77
C GLY A 180 8.29 -2.99 -4.91
N CYS A 181 8.09 -1.94 -4.10
CA CYS A 181 6.88 -1.75 -3.32
C CYS A 181 5.64 -1.57 -4.22
N LEU A 182 5.73 -0.72 -5.27
CA LEU A 182 4.65 -0.56 -6.25
C LEU A 182 4.28 -1.89 -6.92
N ALA A 183 5.28 -2.69 -7.29
CA ALA A 183 5.07 -4.00 -7.91
C ALA A 183 4.34 -4.96 -6.96
N PHE A 184 4.70 -4.97 -5.67
CA PHE A 184 3.99 -5.77 -4.67
C PHE A 184 2.53 -5.29 -4.52
N ILE A 185 2.29 -3.99 -4.38
CA ILE A 185 0.93 -3.43 -4.29
C ILE A 185 0.09 -3.85 -5.52
N ARG A 186 0.68 -3.73 -6.73
CA ARG A 186 -0.02 -4.15 -7.96
C ARG A 186 -0.35 -5.64 -7.95
N THR A 187 0.58 -6.47 -7.49
CA THR A 187 0.36 -7.91 -7.36
C THR A 187 -0.75 -8.22 -6.37
N ALA A 188 -0.77 -7.54 -5.21
CA ALA A 188 -1.82 -7.71 -4.21
C ALA A 188 -3.20 -7.30 -4.75
N HIS A 189 -3.30 -6.17 -5.48
CA HIS A 189 -4.54 -5.75 -6.11
C HIS A 189 -5.02 -6.78 -7.15
N TYR A 190 -4.13 -7.21 -8.04
CA TYR A 190 -4.49 -8.19 -9.07
C TYR A 190 -4.91 -9.53 -8.45
N TRP A 191 -4.21 -9.97 -7.40
CA TRP A 191 -4.56 -11.18 -6.66
C TRP A 191 -5.97 -11.10 -6.07
N THR A 192 -6.31 -10.01 -5.37
CA THR A 192 -7.65 -9.83 -4.80
C THR A 192 -8.75 -9.70 -5.86
N MET A 193 -8.43 -9.17 -7.05
CA MET A 193 -9.38 -9.15 -8.18
C MET A 193 -9.69 -10.56 -8.72
N LEU A 194 -8.70 -11.47 -8.69
CA LEU A 194 -8.89 -12.87 -9.09
C LEU A 194 -9.50 -13.73 -7.98
N HIS A 195 -9.48 -13.25 -6.73
CA HIS A 195 -9.97 -13.93 -5.54
C HIS A 195 -11.04 -13.07 -4.82
N PRO A 196 -12.19 -12.81 -5.47
CA PRO A 196 -13.24 -11.96 -4.88
C PRO A 196 -13.89 -12.57 -3.62
N GLU A 197 -13.63 -13.85 -3.35
CA GLU A 197 -14.05 -14.53 -2.14
C GLU A 197 -13.27 -14.11 -0.88
N ILE A 198 -12.16 -13.37 -1.01
CA ILE A 198 -11.41 -12.86 0.13
C ILE A 198 -12.25 -11.81 0.87
N GLN A 199 -12.77 -12.20 2.03
CA GLN A 199 -13.61 -11.36 2.86
C GLN A 199 -12.76 -10.43 3.74
N THR A 200 -13.30 -9.24 4.01
CA THR A 200 -12.76 -8.33 5.03
C THR A 200 -12.87 -8.97 6.42
N GLU A 201 -11.89 -8.77 7.28
CA GLU A 201 -11.84 -9.29 8.63
C GLU A 201 -12.85 -8.59 9.55
N ASP A 202 -13.31 -9.30 10.59
CA ASP A 202 -14.35 -8.84 11.51
C ASP A 202 -13.99 -7.55 12.24
N ASP A 203 -12.72 -7.35 12.58
CA ASP A 203 -12.21 -6.13 13.21
C ASP A 203 -12.48 -4.88 12.36
N MET A 204 -12.36 -5.01 11.03
CA MET A 204 -12.61 -3.92 10.10
C MET A 204 -14.11 -3.65 9.96
N HIS A 205 -14.96 -4.68 10.03
CA HIS A 205 -16.41 -4.49 10.07
C HIS A 205 -16.84 -3.74 11.34
N VAL A 206 -16.19 -3.99 12.49
CA VAL A 206 -16.44 -3.23 13.72
C VAL A 206 -16.00 -1.78 13.57
N LEU A 207 -14.80 -1.54 13.02
CA LEU A 207 -14.28 -0.20 12.75
C LEU A 207 -15.24 0.62 11.86
N MET A 208 -15.65 0.05 10.74
CA MET A 208 -16.54 0.72 9.79
C MET A 208 -17.90 1.09 10.39
N ARG A 209 -18.46 0.24 11.25
CA ARG A 209 -19.72 0.57 11.96
C ARG A 209 -19.55 1.72 12.96
N GLY A 210 -18.36 1.87 13.54
CA GLY A 210 -18.06 2.94 14.49
C GLY A 210 -17.73 4.29 13.86
N HIS A 211 -17.37 4.30 12.54
CA HIS A 211 -16.84 5.48 11.86
C HIS A 211 -17.42 5.61 10.44
N GLU A 212 -18.65 6.12 10.35
CA GLU A 212 -19.43 6.19 9.10
C GLU A 212 -18.69 6.94 7.98
N GLU A 213 -18.07 8.07 8.27
CA GLU A 213 -17.32 8.84 7.28
C GLU A 213 -16.13 8.05 6.72
N LEU A 214 -15.35 7.41 7.59
CA LEU A 214 -14.24 6.57 7.20
C LEU A 214 -14.72 5.38 6.35
N ALA A 215 -15.80 4.73 6.77
CA ALA A 215 -16.40 3.63 6.02
C ALA A 215 -16.83 4.05 4.61
N ARG A 216 -17.47 5.22 4.48
CA ARG A 216 -17.87 5.77 3.17
C ARG A 216 -16.64 5.99 2.26
N LEU A 217 -15.56 6.54 2.79
CA LEU A 217 -14.32 6.77 2.01
C LEU A 217 -13.60 5.45 1.65
N MET A 218 -13.60 4.47 2.55
CA MET A 218 -13.04 3.13 2.27
C MET A 218 -13.77 2.39 1.15
N LEU A 219 -15.09 2.58 1.07
CA LEU A 219 -15.96 1.86 0.13
C LEU A 219 -16.23 2.67 -1.15
N ASP A 220 -15.72 3.90 -1.25
CA ASP A 220 -15.83 4.73 -2.44
C ASP A 220 -15.03 4.11 -3.59
N ASP A 221 -15.71 3.71 -4.65
CA ASP A 221 -15.16 3.08 -5.86
C ASP A 221 -15.11 4.03 -7.06
N SER A 222 -15.42 5.31 -6.86
CA SER A 222 -15.49 6.32 -7.93
C SER A 222 -14.20 6.47 -8.77
N GLU A 223 -13.06 6.01 -8.25
CA GLU A 223 -11.77 6.03 -8.94
C GLU A 223 -11.27 4.63 -9.37
N ALA A 224 -12.04 3.58 -9.09
CA ALA A 224 -11.59 2.19 -9.29
C ALA A 224 -11.53 1.74 -10.76
N ASP A 225 -12.26 2.40 -11.65
CA ASP A 225 -12.36 2.07 -13.08
C ASP A 225 -11.29 2.78 -13.94
N ARG A 226 -10.22 3.29 -13.35
CA ARG A 226 -9.15 4.02 -14.03
C ARG A 226 -7.97 3.14 -14.41
#